data_46fd3442d896ed07d439ae67875eddbd
#
_entry.id   46fd3442d896ed07d439ae67875eddbd
#
_cell.length_a   1.000
_cell.length_b   1.000
_cell.length_c   1.000
_cell.angle_alpha   90.00
_cell.angle_beta   90.00
_cell.angle_gamma   90.00
#
_symmetry.space_group_name_H-M   'P 1'
#
loop_
_entity.id
_entity.type
_entity.pdbx_description
1 polymer ?
#
loop_
_entity_poly.entity_id
_entity_poly.type
_entity_poly.pdbx_seq_one_letter_code
_entity_poly.pdbx_strand_id
1 'polypeptide(L)'
;MDKYLKPELGKYRLSALSSVKLNSFIVELCNKYNYKKSYFNNILKVLKTSFRLATDVFGFIRYNPAMTLRLPKIEDEVEFEKHLYNQDEINTILERFKDDDVFTCAFITACYTGMRTGEVCSLTWDDIDFENRVINVKHTVYDKPDDGKGRWYMGTTKTKNGVRQIYMSPTLFQALINFKKKQQHLKKLYGSNYITYYFEDIIGKNGKLIESRIIENNGNVLHMNTANLVFTRPNGKYVGRNILNYPFKIIHNELGIEKCRFYDLRGSYATTNLRNGVEIRDVADILGHKYIETTENFYISSTEQNKKEVTTAFDKVMTSELINNIIKYEIAY
;
A
#
# COMPACT_ATOMS: atom_id res chain seq x y z
N MET A 1 20.06 -6.48 6.19
CA MET A 1 21.23 -7.34 6.53
C MET A 1 22.53 -6.65 6.21
N ASP A 2 22.70 -6.14 5.00
CA ASP A 2 23.97 -5.59 4.50
C ASP A 2 24.46 -4.36 5.27
N LYS A 3 23.56 -3.53 5.79
CA LYS A 3 23.90 -2.29 6.49
C LYS A 3 24.39 -2.50 7.93
N TYR A 4 23.86 -3.51 8.64
CA TYR A 4 24.10 -3.66 10.08
C TYR A 4 24.66 -5.02 10.49
N LEU A 5 24.12 -6.10 9.93
CA LEU A 5 24.46 -7.46 10.38
C LEU A 5 25.74 -7.97 9.72
N LYS A 6 25.83 -7.87 8.39
CA LYS A 6 27.02 -8.37 7.66
C LYS A 6 28.32 -7.66 8.05
N PRO A 7 28.38 -6.31 8.15
CA PRO A 7 29.63 -5.64 8.51
C PRO A 7 30.16 -6.06 9.88
N GLU A 8 29.29 -6.25 10.87
CA GLU A 8 29.68 -6.51 12.25
C GLU A 8 29.79 -8.00 12.57
N LEU A 9 28.85 -8.80 12.10
CA LEU A 9 28.76 -10.22 12.45
C LEU A 9 29.31 -11.15 11.35
N GLY A 10 29.34 -10.72 10.07
CA GLY A 10 29.75 -11.55 8.95
C GLY A 10 31.23 -11.98 8.95
N LYS A 11 32.07 -11.32 9.74
CA LYS A 11 33.49 -11.68 9.94
C LYS A 11 33.70 -12.88 10.85
N TYR A 12 32.64 -13.33 11.54
CA TYR A 12 32.74 -14.43 12.50
C TYR A 12 32.14 -15.73 11.91
N ARG A 13 32.73 -16.87 12.31
CA ARG A 13 32.10 -18.18 12.09
C ARG A 13 30.83 -18.27 12.92
N LEU A 14 29.78 -18.94 12.43
CA LEU A 14 28.52 -19.11 13.14
C LEU A 14 28.69 -19.71 14.54
N SER A 15 29.60 -20.68 14.68
CA SER A 15 29.94 -21.35 15.95
C SER A 15 30.61 -20.42 16.98
N ALA A 16 31.18 -19.30 16.54
CA ALA A 16 31.84 -18.31 17.40
C ALA A 16 30.90 -17.19 17.90
N LEU A 17 29.66 -17.18 17.41
CA LEU A 17 28.63 -16.20 17.81
C LEU A 17 27.84 -16.72 19.01
N SER A 18 28.29 -16.37 20.21
CA SER A 18 27.59 -16.69 21.45
C SER A 18 26.42 -15.74 21.73
N SER A 19 25.49 -16.14 22.62
CA SER A 19 24.40 -15.29 23.07
C SER A 19 24.89 -13.98 23.68
N VAL A 20 26.00 -14.01 24.42
CA VAL A 20 26.62 -12.82 25.04
C VAL A 20 27.04 -11.84 23.93
N LYS A 21 27.77 -12.34 22.93
CA LYS A 21 28.26 -11.51 21.81
C LYS A 21 27.12 -10.89 21.00
N LEU A 22 26.05 -11.66 20.75
CA LEU A 22 24.87 -11.16 20.04
C LEU A 22 24.10 -10.13 20.87
N ASN A 23 24.01 -10.31 22.20
CA ASN A 23 23.40 -9.31 23.08
C ASN A 23 24.21 -8.01 23.11
N SER A 24 25.55 -8.08 23.25
CA SER A 24 26.42 -6.88 23.18
C SER A 24 26.23 -6.14 21.87
N PHE A 25 26.19 -6.85 20.74
CA PHE A 25 25.94 -6.25 19.43
C PHE A 25 24.59 -5.53 19.38
N ILE A 26 23.52 -6.11 19.91
CA ILE A 26 22.18 -5.48 19.93
C ILE A 26 22.20 -4.21 20.81
N VAL A 27 22.84 -4.25 21.98
CA VAL A 27 22.97 -3.08 22.85
C VAL A 27 23.77 -1.96 22.18
N GLU A 28 24.91 -2.28 21.58
CA GLU A 28 25.74 -1.33 20.83
C GLU A 28 24.94 -0.71 19.67
N LEU A 29 24.18 -1.52 18.95
CA LEU A 29 23.37 -1.05 17.84
C LEU A 29 22.26 -0.09 18.32
N CYS A 30 21.60 -0.40 19.43
CA CYS A 30 20.60 0.48 20.03
C CYS A 30 21.19 1.79 20.51
N ASN A 31 22.38 1.76 21.09
CA ASN A 31 23.08 2.96 21.58
C ASN A 31 23.61 3.85 20.44
N LYS A 32 24.05 3.21 19.32
CA LYS A 32 24.62 3.90 18.17
C LYS A 32 23.58 4.62 17.31
N TYR A 33 22.37 4.09 17.23
CA TYR A 33 21.34 4.58 16.32
C TYR A 33 20.06 4.92 17.08
N ASN A 34 19.56 6.12 16.87
CA ASN A 34 18.28 6.57 17.42
C ASN A 34 17.11 6.12 16.52
N TYR A 35 16.84 4.80 16.48
CA TYR A 35 15.72 4.24 15.73
C TYR A 35 14.60 3.79 16.66
N LYS A 36 13.38 3.73 16.12
CA LYS A 36 12.22 3.21 16.86
C LYS A 36 12.42 1.74 17.26
N LYS A 37 11.90 1.36 18.40
CA LYS A 37 11.90 -0.02 18.92
C LYS A 37 11.40 -1.05 17.89
N SER A 38 10.39 -0.70 17.10
CA SER A 38 9.87 -1.54 16.01
C SER A 38 10.93 -1.87 14.96
N TYR A 39 11.83 -0.93 14.66
CA TYR A 39 12.94 -1.15 13.73
C TYR A 39 13.96 -2.15 14.28
N PHE A 40 14.37 -1.99 15.56
CA PHE A 40 15.26 -2.93 16.22
C PHE A 40 14.63 -4.32 16.37
N ASN A 41 13.31 -4.40 16.62
CA ASN A 41 12.57 -5.66 16.61
C ASN A 41 12.66 -6.38 15.26
N ASN A 42 12.65 -5.66 14.15
CA ASN A 42 12.84 -6.27 12.84
C ASN A 42 14.25 -6.84 12.67
N ILE A 43 15.29 -6.14 13.14
CA ILE A 43 16.67 -6.65 13.13
C ILE A 43 16.77 -7.91 13.99
N LEU A 44 16.22 -7.87 15.20
CA LEU A 44 16.18 -9.00 16.13
C LEU A 44 15.45 -10.21 15.53
N LYS A 45 14.33 -9.97 14.84
CA LYS A 45 13.57 -11.02 14.15
C LYS A 45 14.39 -11.69 13.05
N VAL A 46 15.15 -10.91 12.28
CA VAL A 46 16.06 -11.45 11.24
C VAL A 46 17.13 -12.34 11.90
N LEU A 47 17.79 -11.87 12.96
CA LEU A 47 18.79 -12.66 13.69
C LEU A 47 18.19 -13.97 14.21
N LYS A 48 17.10 -13.90 14.96
CA LYS A 48 16.43 -15.09 15.53
C LYS A 48 16.05 -16.09 14.45
N THR A 49 15.50 -15.63 13.34
CA THR A 49 15.10 -16.50 12.23
C THR A 49 16.30 -17.13 11.53
N SER A 50 17.38 -16.35 11.29
CA SER A 50 18.59 -16.88 10.65
C SER A 50 19.26 -17.95 11.52
N PHE A 51 19.39 -17.73 12.82
CA PHE A 51 19.98 -18.71 13.72
C PHE A 51 19.09 -19.95 13.93
N ARG A 52 17.75 -19.75 13.94
CA ARG A 52 16.82 -20.88 13.95
C ARG A 52 16.99 -21.76 12.71
N LEU A 53 17.09 -21.16 11.53
CA LEU A 53 17.34 -21.93 10.30
C LEU A 53 18.69 -22.65 10.35
N ALA A 54 19.73 -21.99 10.85
CA ALA A 54 21.07 -22.58 11.00
C ALA A 54 21.09 -23.78 11.96
N THR A 55 20.24 -23.79 13.00
CA THR A 55 20.11 -24.88 13.97
C THR A 55 19.16 -25.96 13.49
N ASP A 56 17.89 -25.58 13.22
CA ASP A 56 16.79 -26.53 13.10
C ASP A 56 16.69 -27.14 11.68
N VAL A 57 17.11 -26.38 10.66
CA VAL A 57 16.96 -26.79 9.25
C VAL A 57 18.29 -27.27 8.66
N PHE A 58 19.37 -26.50 8.87
CA PHE A 58 20.65 -26.79 8.25
C PHE A 58 21.65 -27.55 9.15
N GLY A 59 21.42 -27.61 10.45
CA GLY A 59 22.31 -28.31 11.37
C GLY A 59 23.71 -27.72 11.46
N PHE A 60 23.93 -26.46 11.06
CA PHE A 60 25.24 -25.83 11.06
C PHE A 60 25.80 -25.55 12.45
N ILE A 61 24.92 -25.43 13.42
CA ILE A 61 25.22 -25.24 14.86
C ILE A 61 24.28 -26.08 15.72
N ARG A 62 24.74 -26.51 16.89
CA ARG A 62 24.00 -27.42 17.78
C ARG A 62 22.88 -26.71 18.58
N TYR A 63 23.04 -25.44 18.88
CA TYR A 63 22.06 -24.64 19.65
C TYR A 63 21.92 -23.25 19.04
N ASN A 64 20.76 -22.66 19.24
CA ASN A 64 20.45 -21.33 18.74
C ASN A 64 20.87 -20.22 19.74
N PRO A 65 21.98 -19.49 19.51
CA PRO A 65 22.45 -18.46 20.44
C PRO A 65 21.55 -17.21 20.44
N ALA A 66 20.65 -17.08 19.47
CA ALA A 66 19.74 -15.93 19.36
C ALA A 66 18.39 -16.15 20.04
N MET A 67 18.16 -17.33 20.65
CA MET A 67 16.85 -17.70 21.21
C MET A 67 16.42 -16.73 22.33
N THR A 68 17.33 -16.38 23.23
CA THR A 68 17.10 -15.53 24.40
C THR A 68 17.33 -14.04 24.15
N LEU A 69 17.70 -13.64 22.92
CA LEU A 69 17.96 -12.24 22.61
C LEU A 69 16.73 -11.38 22.89
N ARG A 70 16.95 -10.25 23.56
CA ARG A 70 15.93 -9.22 23.82
C ARG A 70 16.51 -7.84 23.55
N LEU A 71 15.64 -6.90 23.20
CA LEU A 71 16.03 -5.49 23.17
C LEU A 71 16.24 -4.99 24.59
N PRO A 72 17.23 -4.10 24.80
CA PRO A 72 17.31 -3.31 26.02
C PRO A 72 16.02 -2.48 26.18
N LYS A 73 15.80 -1.92 27.37
CA LYS A 73 14.69 -0.98 27.59
C LYS A 73 14.99 0.26 26.73
N ILE A 74 14.26 0.41 25.67
CA ILE A 74 14.29 1.60 24.81
C ILE A 74 13.09 2.42 25.27
N GLU A 75 13.32 3.65 25.70
CA GLU A 75 12.25 4.60 25.92
C GLU A 75 11.67 4.91 24.55
N ASP A 76 10.42 4.52 24.29
CA ASP A 76 9.75 4.84 23.06
C ASP A 76 9.57 6.37 23.04
N GLU A 77 10.36 7.05 22.22
CA GLU A 77 10.04 8.41 21.85
C GLU A 77 8.65 8.41 21.21
N VAL A 78 7.84 9.35 21.64
CA VAL A 78 6.51 9.75 21.17
C VAL A 78 5.95 8.84 20.07
N GLU A 79 4.88 8.13 20.39
CA GLU A 79 4.13 7.38 19.37
C GLU A 79 3.93 8.25 18.13
N PHE A 80 4.29 7.74 16.98
CA PHE A 80 4.04 8.45 15.72
C PHE A 80 2.53 8.52 15.57
N GLU A 81 1.96 9.69 15.87
CA GLU A 81 0.55 9.94 15.60
C GLU A 81 0.28 9.67 14.12
N LYS A 82 -0.62 8.74 13.87
CA LYS A 82 -1.07 8.48 12.52
C LYS A 82 -1.81 9.72 12.04
N HIS A 83 -1.41 10.23 10.89
CA HIS A 83 -2.13 11.35 10.30
C HIS A 83 -3.55 10.89 9.91
N LEU A 84 -4.55 11.63 10.36
CA LEU A 84 -5.94 11.44 9.97
C LEU A 84 -6.35 12.62 9.11
N TYR A 85 -6.53 12.37 7.82
CA TYR A 85 -6.98 13.40 6.89
C TYR A 85 -8.37 13.91 7.28
N ASN A 86 -8.49 15.23 7.39
CA ASN A 86 -9.76 15.91 7.50
C ASN A 86 -10.25 16.37 6.11
N GLN A 87 -11.48 16.87 6.06
CA GLN A 87 -12.12 17.29 4.81
C GLN A 87 -11.36 18.43 4.13
N ASP A 88 -10.90 19.40 4.89
CA ASP A 88 -10.21 20.58 4.34
C ASP A 88 -8.87 20.20 3.71
N GLU A 89 -8.12 19.32 4.33
CA GLU A 89 -6.88 18.76 3.76
C GLU A 89 -7.14 18.02 2.47
N ILE A 90 -8.18 17.16 2.44
CA ILE A 90 -8.56 16.43 1.23
C ILE A 90 -8.97 17.40 0.12
N ASN A 91 -9.79 18.42 0.43
CA ASN A 91 -10.19 19.42 -0.53
C ASN A 91 -8.99 20.21 -1.07
N THR A 92 -8.07 20.62 -0.19
CA THR A 92 -6.84 21.33 -0.56
C THR A 92 -5.97 20.48 -1.49
N ILE A 93 -5.82 19.19 -1.20
CA ILE A 93 -5.07 18.27 -2.04
C ILE A 93 -5.76 18.11 -3.41
N LEU A 94 -7.05 17.88 -3.44
CA LEU A 94 -7.79 17.69 -4.69
C LEU A 94 -7.79 18.95 -5.55
N GLU A 95 -7.93 20.13 -4.96
CA GLU A 95 -7.82 21.41 -5.72
C GLU A 95 -6.42 21.59 -6.31
N ARG A 96 -5.38 21.29 -5.53
CA ARG A 96 -3.99 21.43 -6.01
C ARG A 96 -3.67 20.48 -7.18
N PHE A 97 -4.30 19.32 -7.21
CA PHE A 97 -4.05 18.28 -8.21
C PHE A 97 -5.21 18.05 -9.18
N LYS A 98 -6.15 19.01 -9.30
CA LYS A 98 -7.33 18.85 -10.17
C LYS A 98 -7.01 18.54 -11.63
N ASP A 99 -5.82 18.95 -12.10
CA ASP A 99 -5.35 18.72 -13.48
C ASP A 99 -4.49 17.43 -13.59
N ASP A 100 -4.19 16.75 -12.49
CA ASP A 100 -3.57 15.41 -12.47
C ASP A 100 -4.63 14.32 -12.24
N ASP A 101 -5.36 13.98 -13.28
CA ASP A 101 -6.44 13.00 -13.21
C ASP A 101 -6.01 11.66 -12.64
N VAL A 102 -4.78 11.23 -12.90
CA VAL A 102 -4.27 9.92 -12.46
C VAL A 102 -4.11 9.91 -10.94
N PHE A 103 -3.45 10.94 -10.41
CA PHE A 103 -3.29 11.10 -8.97
C PHE A 103 -4.64 11.33 -8.30
N THR A 104 -5.46 12.24 -8.81
CA THR A 104 -6.78 12.59 -8.26
C THR A 104 -7.68 11.37 -8.18
N CYS A 105 -7.79 10.59 -9.26
CA CYS A 105 -8.62 9.38 -9.25
C CYS A 105 -8.06 8.30 -8.32
N ALA A 106 -6.74 8.10 -8.26
CA ALA A 106 -6.12 7.17 -7.32
C ALA A 106 -6.34 7.59 -5.85
N PHE A 107 -6.25 8.90 -5.58
CA PHE A 107 -6.46 9.47 -4.26
C PHE A 107 -7.93 9.30 -3.81
N ILE A 108 -8.90 9.65 -4.66
CA ILE A 108 -10.34 9.42 -4.41
C ILE A 108 -10.60 7.93 -4.18
N THR A 109 -10.03 7.05 -5.01
CA THR A 109 -10.20 5.60 -4.83
C THR A 109 -9.73 5.16 -3.44
N ALA A 110 -8.56 5.62 -2.99
CA ALA A 110 -8.07 5.28 -1.65
C ALA A 110 -8.93 5.86 -0.53
N CYS A 111 -9.41 7.12 -0.68
CA CYS A 111 -10.30 7.77 0.28
C CYS A 111 -11.58 6.96 0.50
N TYR A 112 -12.21 6.50 -0.58
CA TYR A 112 -13.53 5.88 -0.55
C TYR A 112 -13.51 4.35 -0.36
N THR A 113 -12.34 3.72 -0.35
CA THR A 113 -12.20 2.26 -0.21
C THR A 113 -11.34 1.82 0.96
N GLY A 114 -10.48 2.69 1.46
CA GLY A 114 -9.45 2.33 2.44
C GLY A 114 -8.45 1.27 1.92
N MET A 115 -8.35 1.05 0.61
CA MET A 115 -7.42 0.10 0.01
C MET A 115 -5.96 0.44 0.33
N ARG A 116 -5.12 -0.60 0.40
CA ARG A 116 -3.66 -0.38 0.53
C ARG A 116 -3.09 0.25 -0.73
N THR A 117 -2.02 1.03 -0.59
CA THR A 117 -1.34 1.68 -1.73
C THR A 117 -1.06 0.71 -2.89
N GLY A 118 -0.55 -0.49 -2.57
CA GLY A 118 -0.26 -1.49 -3.60
C GLY A 118 -1.51 -2.09 -4.23
N GLU A 119 -2.62 -2.16 -3.51
CA GLU A 119 -3.92 -2.63 -4.02
C GLU A 119 -4.54 -1.59 -4.97
N VAL A 120 -4.52 -0.30 -4.60
CA VAL A 120 -4.98 0.78 -5.49
C VAL A 120 -4.18 0.79 -6.79
N CYS A 121 -2.85 0.83 -6.68
CA CYS A 121 -1.98 0.90 -7.86
C CYS A 121 -2.00 -0.38 -8.72
N SER A 122 -2.51 -1.50 -8.21
CA SER A 122 -2.63 -2.75 -8.98
C SER A 122 -3.96 -2.93 -9.69
N LEU A 123 -4.92 -2.00 -9.51
CA LEU A 123 -6.23 -2.14 -10.13
C LEU A 123 -6.15 -2.23 -11.65
N THR A 124 -6.88 -3.20 -12.19
CA THR A 124 -7.19 -3.31 -13.60
C THR A 124 -8.66 -2.98 -13.85
N TRP A 125 -9.02 -2.61 -15.08
CA TRP A 125 -10.43 -2.40 -15.43
C TRP A 125 -11.25 -3.69 -15.33
N ASP A 126 -10.60 -4.84 -15.40
CA ASP A 126 -11.23 -6.16 -15.27
C ASP A 126 -11.58 -6.50 -13.80
N ASP A 127 -11.02 -5.75 -12.84
CA ASP A 127 -11.36 -5.86 -11.42
C ASP A 127 -12.58 -5.00 -11.04
N ILE A 128 -13.06 -4.13 -11.93
CA ILE A 128 -14.12 -3.17 -11.65
C ILE A 128 -15.40 -3.57 -12.38
N ASP A 129 -16.36 -4.05 -11.63
CA ASP A 129 -17.71 -4.35 -12.11
C ASP A 129 -18.58 -3.09 -11.97
N PHE A 130 -18.78 -2.41 -13.08
CA PHE A 130 -19.60 -1.19 -13.13
C PHE A 130 -21.09 -1.48 -13.07
N GLU A 131 -21.55 -2.66 -13.45
CA GLU A 131 -22.96 -3.05 -13.41
C GLU A 131 -23.41 -3.24 -11.96
N ASN A 132 -22.64 -4.03 -11.20
CA ASN A 132 -22.92 -4.31 -9.79
C ASN A 132 -22.27 -3.28 -8.85
N ARG A 133 -21.52 -2.30 -9.34
CA ARG A 133 -20.79 -1.28 -8.57
C ARG A 133 -19.83 -1.90 -7.55
N VAL A 134 -19.02 -2.86 -7.98
CA VAL A 134 -18.10 -3.60 -7.11
C VAL A 134 -16.67 -3.49 -7.63
N ILE A 135 -15.72 -3.29 -6.72
CA ILE A 135 -14.29 -3.46 -6.97
C ILE A 135 -13.84 -4.78 -6.34
N ASN A 136 -13.30 -5.66 -7.16
CA ASN A 136 -12.72 -6.94 -6.74
C ASN A 136 -11.24 -6.75 -6.41
N VAL A 137 -10.91 -6.62 -5.13
CA VAL A 137 -9.51 -6.50 -4.68
C VAL A 137 -8.88 -7.88 -4.67
N LYS A 138 -7.97 -8.15 -5.61
CA LYS A 138 -7.33 -9.48 -5.79
C LYS A 138 -5.81 -9.40 -5.73
N HIS A 139 -5.25 -8.24 -6.05
CA HIS A 139 -3.84 -8.07 -6.33
C HIS A 139 -3.20 -6.96 -5.50
N THR A 140 -1.88 -7.00 -5.42
CA THR A 140 -1.06 -5.90 -4.93
C THR A 140 0.17 -5.76 -5.80
N VAL A 141 0.54 -4.52 -6.16
CA VAL A 141 1.73 -4.25 -6.94
C VAL A 141 2.92 -3.94 -6.03
N TYR A 142 4.07 -4.42 -6.42
CA TYR A 142 5.36 -4.12 -5.81
C TYR A 142 6.46 -4.09 -6.86
N ASP A 143 7.59 -3.52 -6.50
CA ASP A 143 8.75 -3.41 -7.38
C ASP A 143 9.86 -4.40 -6.97
N LYS A 144 10.57 -4.89 -7.96
CA LYS A 144 11.83 -5.64 -7.85
C LYS A 144 12.92 -4.93 -8.66
N PRO A 145 14.21 -5.26 -8.45
CA PRO A 145 15.27 -4.78 -9.34
C PRO A 145 14.90 -5.06 -10.80
N ASP A 146 15.08 -4.05 -11.64
CA ASP A 146 14.80 -4.15 -13.07
C ASP A 146 15.91 -4.96 -13.73
N ASP A 147 15.52 -6.00 -14.47
CA ASP A 147 16.41 -6.88 -15.24
C ASP A 147 16.33 -6.61 -16.75
N GLY A 148 15.78 -5.45 -17.15
CA GLY A 148 15.55 -5.05 -18.53
C GLY A 148 14.20 -5.48 -19.12
N LYS A 149 13.40 -6.29 -18.37
CA LYS A 149 12.07 -6.72 -18.81
C LYS A 149 10.93 -5.97 -18.09
N GLY A 150 11.27 -5.21 -17.06
CA GLY A 150 10.32 -4.47 -16.24
C GLY A 150 10.46 -4.79 -14.76
N ARG A 151 10.18 -3.78 -13.93
CA ARG A 151 10.37 -3.83 -12.48
C ARG A 151 9.09 -4.07 -11.68
N TRP A 152 7.92 -3.97 -12.31
CA TRP A 152 6.64 -4.05 -11.61
C TRP A 152 6.09 -5.47 -11.64
N TYR A 153 5.72 -5.95 -10.48
CA TYR A 153 5.17 -7.28 -10.27
C TYR A 153 3.82 -7.17 -9.55
N MET A 154 2.88 -7.95 -10.00
CA MET A 154 1.56 -8.08 -9.40
C MET A 154 1.48 -9.44 -8.71
N GLY A 155 1.37 -9.43 -7.39
CA GLY A 155 1.18 -10.62 -6.58
C GLY A 155 -0.24 -10.74 -6.08
N THR A 156 -0.62 -11.93 -5.65
CA THR A 156 -1.86 -12.14 -4.91
C THR A 156 -1.80 -11.40 -3.57
N THR A 157 -2.93 -10.99 -3.04
CA THR A 157 -2.98 -10.36 -1.72
C THR A 157 -2.40 -11.30 -0.67
N LYS A 158 -1.63 -10.76 0.28
CA LYS A 158 -0.79 -11.47 1.24
C LYS A 158 -1.54 -12.48 2.14
N THR A 159 -2.86 -12.38 2.21
CA THR A 159 -3.74 -13.23 3.04
C THR A 159 -5.02 -13.55 2.28
N LYS A 160 -5.70 -14.67 2.62
CA LYS A 160 -7.02 -15.00 2.07
C LYS A 160 -8.02 -13.85 2.26
N ASN A 161 -7.99 -13.17 3.40
CA ASN A 161 -8.84 -12.01 3.69
C ASN A 161 -8.46 -10.76 2.89
N GLY A 162 -7.33 -10.77 2.19
CA GLY A 162 -6.93 -9.70 1.27
C GLY A 162 -7.76 -9.70 -0.01
N VAL A 163 -8.24 -10.87 -0.46
CA VAL A 163 -9.18 -10.99 -1.57
C VAL A 163 -10.57 -10.64 -1.03
N ARG A 164 -11.14 -9.57 -1.54
CA ARG A 164 -12.42 -9.04 -1.07
C ARG A 164 -13.10 -8.20 -2.12
N GLN A 165 -14.38 -7.96 -1.91
CA GLN A 165 -15.19 -7.05 -2.70
C GLN A 165 -15.43 -5.76 -1.92
N ILE A 166 -15.39 -4.63 -2.61
CA ILE A 166 -15.71 -3.32 -2.06
C ILE A 166 -16.80 -2.72 -2.95
N TYR A 167 -17.93 -2.36 -2.34
CA TYR A 167 -19.00 -1.67 -3.05
C TYR A 167 -18.62 -0.20 -3.27
N MET A 168 -18.85 0.29 -4.48
CA MET A 168 -18.57 1.68 -4.83
C MET A 168 -19.70 2.60 -4.37
N SER A 169 -19.34 3.67 -3.66
CA SER A 169 -20.26 4.79 -3.46
C SER A 169 -20.60 5.46 -4.80
N PRO A 170 -21.70 6.23 -4.88
CA PRO A 170 -22.02 6.98 -6.11
C PRO A 170 -20.88 7.88 -6.57
N THR A 171 -20.20 8.54 -5.64
CA THR A 171 -19.06 9.43 -5.91
C THR A 171 -17.88 8.66 -6.53
N LEU A 172 -17.47 7.54 -5.92
CA LEU A 172 -16.38 6.72 -6.45
C LEU A 172 -16.72 6.13 -7.82
N PHE A 173 -17.94 5.64 -7.98
CA PHE A 173 -18.42 5.11 -9.24
C PHE A 173 -18.31 6.13 -10.36
N GLN A 174 -18.78 7.37 -10.12
CA GLN A 174 -18.72 8.44 -11.11
C GLN A 174 -17.26 8.83 -11.44
N ALA A 175 -16.40 8.94 -10.42
CA ALA A 175 -14.99 9.23 -10.61
C ALA A 175 -14.30 8.19 -11.51
N LEU A 176 -14.53 6.90 -11.26
CA LEU A 176 -13.93 5.81 -12.03
C LEU A 176 -14.47 5.75 -13.46
N ILE A 177 -15.77 5.97 -13.68
CA ILE A 177 -16.36 6.03 -15.03
C ILE A 177 -15.76 7.19 -15.83
N ASN A 178 -15.67 8.38 -15.25
CA ASN A 178 -15.13 9.55 -15.93
C ASN A 178 -13.65 9.32 -16.28
N PHE A 179 -12.90 8.79 -15.34
CA PHE A 179 -11.49 8.46 -15.56
C PHE A 179 -11.31 7.40 -16.67
N LYS A 180 -12.15 6.36 -16.70
CA LYS A 180 -12.15 5.34 -17.77
C LYS A 180 -12.40 5.96 -19.16
N LYS A 181 -13.41 6.82 -19.27
CA LYS A 181 -13.72 7.54 -20.51
C LYS A 181 -12.53 8.38 -20.98
N LYS A 182 -11.91 9.13 -20.03
CA LYS A 182 -10.73 9.96 -20.34
C LYS A 182 -9.55 9.11 -20.79
N GLN A 183 -9.26 8.00 -20.10
CA GLN A 183 -8.18 7.09 -20.50
C GLN A 183 -8.42 6.49 -21.90
N GLN A 184 -9.67 6.11 -22.21
CA GLN A 184 -10.04 5.62 -23.55
C GLN A 184 -9.87 6.69 -24.61
N HIS A 185 -10.22 7.94 -24.32
CA HIS A 185 -10.00 9.08 -25.23
C HIS A 185 -8.49 9.27 -25.49
N LEU A 186 -7.68 9.30 -24.43
CA LEU A 186 -6.22 9.41 -24.55
C LEU A 186 -5.62 8.26 -25.34
N LYS A 187 -6.10 7.02 -25.14
CA LYS A 187 -5.67 5.87 -25.92
C LYS A 187 -5.93 6.05 -27.41
N LYS A 188 -7.07 6.63 -27.78
CA LYS A 188 -7.37 6.96 -29.20
C LYS A 188 -6.48 8.09 -29.70
N LEU A 189 -6.25 9.13 -28.90
CA LEU A 189 -5.43 10.28 -29.28
C LEU A 189 -3.96 9.90 -29.52
N TYR A 190 -3.38 9.09 -28.66
CA TYR A 190 -2.00 8.62 -28.80
C TYR A 190 -1.85 7.52 -29.86
N GLY A 191 -2.94 6.80 -30.20
CA GLY A 191 -2.93 5.74 -31.21
C GLY A 191 -1.84 4.69 -30.96
N SER A 192 -0.97 4.45 -31.95
CA SER A 192 0.16 3.51 -31.85
C SER A 192 1.23 3.92 -30.81
N ASN A 193 1.25 5.19 -30.41
CA ASN A 193 2.18 5.69 -29.40
C ASN A 193 1.68 5.46 -27.96
N TYR A 194 0.46 4.94 -27.78
CA TYR A 194 -0.05 4.60 -26.47
C TYR A 194 0.59 3.33 -25.96
N ILE A 195 1.23 3.41 -24.79
CA ILE A 195 1.93 2.27 -24.17
C ILE A 195 0.92 1.31 -23.57
N THR A 196 0.99 0.05 -23.93
CA THR A 196 0.17 -1.03 -23.39
C THR A 196 1.04 -2.07 -22.70
N TYR A 197 0.43 -2.91 -21.84
CA TYR A 197 1.13 -3.88 -21.04
C TYR A 197 0.47 -5.25 -21.11
N TYR A 198 1.24 -6.28 -20.80
CA TYR A 198 0.82 -7.67 -20.64
C TYR A 198 1.30 -8.23 -19.30
N PHE A 199 0.64 -9.30 -18.87
CA PHE A 199 1.07 -10.09 -17.74
C PHE A 199 1.92 -11.27 -18.20
N GLU A 200 3.15 -11.37 -17.69
CA GLU A 200 3.98 -12.56 -17.75
C GLU A 200 3.82 -13.31 -16.42
N ASP A 201 3.11 -14.42 -16.47
CA ASP A 201 2.84 -15.22 -15.28
C ASP A 201 4.06 -16.04 -14.86
N ILE A 202 4.43 -15.95 -13.59
CA ILE A 202 5.50 -16.70 -12.97
C ILE A 202 4.90 -17.84 -12.18
N ILE A 203 5.04 -19.04 -12.71
CA ILE A 203 4.47 -20.25 -12.15
C ILE A 203 5.50 -20.95 -11.24
N GLY A 204 5.07 -21.35 -10.06
CA GLY A 204 5.88 -22.09 -9.11
C GLY A 204 6.06 -23.56 -9.50
N LYS A 205 6.98 -24.26 -8.82
CA LYS A 205 7.26 -25.69 -9.03
C LYS A 205 6.04 -26.60 -8.84
N ASN A 206 5.02 -26.11 -8.14
CA ASN A 206 3.76 -26.84 -7.88
C ASN A 206 2.66 -26.49 -8.91
N GLY A 207 2.99 -25.82 -10.00
CA GLY A 207 2.03 -25.37 -11.03
C GLY A 207 1.13 -24.21 -10.63
N LYS A 208 1.31 -23.61 -9.45
CA LYS A 208 0.50 -22.47 -9.00
C LYS A 208 1.15 -21.15 -9.39
N LEU A 209 0.31 -20.18 -9.77
CA LEU A 209 0.73 -18.81 -9.99
C LEU A 209 1.32 -18.23 -8.69
N ILE A 210 2.54 -17.72 -8.79
CA ILE A 210 3.22 -17.00 -7.69
C ILE A 210 2.92 -15.51 -7.80
N GLU A 211 3.18 -14.94 -8.98
CA GLU A 211 3.06 -13.52 -9.29
C GLU A 211 3.04 -13.34 -10.81
N SER A 212 2.62 -12.18 -11.30
CA SER A 212 2.72 -11.80 -12.70
C SER A 212 3.62 -10.59 -12.84
N ARG A 213 4.54 -10.59 -13.79
CA ARG A 213 5.32 -9.42 -14.16
C ARG A 213 4.52 -8.58 -15.14
N ILE A 214 4.56 -7.25 -14.99
CA ILE A 214 3.95 -6.29 -15.91
C ILE A 214 4.99 -5.90 -16.95
N ILE A 215 4.77 -6.33 -18.19
CA ILE A 215 5.70 -6.13 -19.32
C ILE A 215 5.10 -5.16 -20.31
N GLU A 216 5.93 -4.22 -20.78
CA GLU A 216 5.56 -3.29 -21.86
C GLU A 216 5.42 -4.03 -23.19
N ASN A 217 4.37 -3.70 -23.95
CA ASN A 217 4.13 -4.29 -25.25
C ASN A 217 5.07 -3.69 -26.31
N ASN A 218 6.07 -4.44 -26.70
CA ASN A 218 7.03 -4.10 -27.74
C ASN A 218 6.72 -4.78 -29.10
N GLY A 219 5.48 -5.20 -29.32
CA GLY A 219 5.04 -5.84 -30.58
C GLY A 219 5.31 -7.35 -30.69
N ASN A 220 6.05 -7.95 -29.76
CA ASN A 220 6.48 -9.37 -29.83
C ASN A 220 5.65 -10.32 -28.96
N VAL A 221 4.49 -9.89 -28.46
CA VAL A 221 3.76 -10.63 -27.41
C VAL A 221 2.48 -11.24 -27.98
N LEU A 222 2.56 -12.44 -28.56
CA LEU A 222 1.45 -13.10 -29.26
C LEU A 222 0.50 -13.91 -28.35
N HIS A 223 0.82 -14.19 -27.09
CA HIS A 223 0.02 -15.11 -26.25
C HIS A 223 -0.12 -14.72 -24.77
N MET A 224 0.11 -13.45 -24.42
CA MET A 224 0.00 -13.00 -23.03
C MET A 224 -1.31 -12.26 -22.77
N ASN A 225 -1.83 -12.35 -21.55
CA ASN A 225 -3.03 -11.63 -21.15
C ASN A 225 -2.76 -10.13 -21.04
N THR A 226 -3.58 -9.32 -21.70
CA THR A 226 -3.48 -7.85 -21.65
C THR A 226 -3.66 -7.35 -20.22
N ALA A 227 -2.75 -6.49 -19.77
CA ALA A 227 -2.86 -5.82 -18.49
C ALA A 227 -3.62 -4.50 -18.65
N ASN A 228 -4.94 -4.53 -18.44
CA ASN A 228 -5.82 -3.36 -18.53
C ASN A 228 -5.71 -2.47 -17.28
N LEU A 229 -4.51 -1.90 -17.06
CA LEU A 229 -4.19 -1.13 -15.84
C LEU A 229 -5.01 0.17 -15.75
N VAL A 230 -5.55 0.45 -14.56
CA VAL A 230 -6.33 1.66 -14.30
C VAL A 230 -5.42 2.89 -14.26
N PHE A 231 -4.44 2.91 -13.35
CA PHE A 231 -3.63 4.09 -13.07
C PHE A 231 -2.35 4.12 -13.92
N THR A 232 -2.50 4.60 -15.15
CA THR A 232 -1.40 4.85 -16.09
C THR A 232 -1.28 6.35 -16.37
N ARG A 233 -0.10 6.81 -16.79
CA ARG A 233 0.09 8.17 -17.29
C ARG A 233 -0.74 8.40 -18.56
N PRO A 234 -0.95 9.68 -19.00
CA PRO A 234 -1.74 9.98 -20.21
C PRO A 234 -1.34 9.21 -21.45
N ASN A 235 -0.05 8.93 -21.62
CA ASN A 235 0.49 8.14 -22.74
C ASN A 235 0.42 6.62 -22.53
N GLY A 236 -0.26 6.15 -21.48
CA GLY A 236 -0.36 4.73 -21.12
C GLY A 236 0.76 4.20 -20.24
N LYS A 237 1.85 4.96 -19.99
CA LYS A 237 3.00 4.47 -19.22
C LYS A 237 2.62 4.13 -17.79
N TYR A 238 2.82 2.88 -17.40
CA TYR A 238 2.63 2.43 -16.03
C TYR A 238 3.85 2.72 -15.17
N VAL A 239 3.63 3.29 -14.01
CA VAL A 239 4.69 3.68 -13.08
C VAL A 239 4.46 3.11 -11.67
N GLY A 240 3.46 2.22 -11.52
CA GLY A 240 3.11 1.60 -10.25
C GLY A 240 2.90 2.64 -9.15
N ARG A 241 3.44 2.36 -7.97
CA ARG A 241 3.33 3.27 -6.81
C ARG A 241 4.06 4.61 -6.98
N ASN A 242 4.91 4.75 -8.00
CA ASN A 242 5.65 6.00 -8.23
C ASN A 242 4.77 7.16 -8.66
N ILE A 243 3.50 6.92 -9.05
CA ILE A 243 2.52 8.00 -9.29
C ILE A 243 2.33 8.91 -8.07
N LEU A 244 2.61 8.41 -6.87
CA LEU A 244 2.41 9.11 -5.60
C LEU A 244 3.64 9.94 -5.17
N ASN A 245 4.82 9.65 -5.71
CA ASN A 245 6.07 10.21 -5.21
C ASN A 245 6.15 11.74 -5.37
N TYR A 246 5.79 12.24 -6.54
CA TYR A 246 5.83 13.68 -6.81
C TYR A 246 4.69 14.43 -6.09
N PRO A 247 3.43 13.99 -6.17
CA PRO A 247 2.35 14.63 -5.42
C PRO A 247 2.62 14.73 -3.92
N PHE A 248 3.14 13.67 -3.29
CA PHE A 248 3.42 13.72 -1.85
C PHE A 248 4.59 14.65 -1.46
N LYS A 249 5.55 14.90 -2.37
CA LYS A 249 6.53 15.97 -2.15
C LYS A 249 5.88 17.35 -2.13
N ILE A 250 4.94 17.60 -3.04
CA ILE A 250 4.18 18.86 -3.09
C ILE A 250 3.30 19.01 -1.86
N ILE A 251 2.55 17.97 -1.48
CA ILE A 251 1.70 17.98 -0.29
C ILE A 251 2.49 18.35 0.96
N HIS A 252 3.67 17.78 1.14
CA HIS A 252 4.52 18.07 2.30
C HIS A 252 5.14 19.47 2.25
N ASN A 253 5.63 19.88 1.09
CA ASN A 253 6.46 21.10 0.98
C ASN A 253 5.65 22.36 0.66
N GLU A 254 4.56 22.24 -0.13
CA GLU A 254 3.77 23.39 -0.58
C GLU A 254 2.47 23.53 0.20
N LEU A 255 1.78 22.43 0.54
CA LEU A 255 0.50 22.49 1.26
C LEU A 255 0.67 22.43 2.79
N GLY A 256 1.87 22.21 3.28
CA GLY A 256 2.16 22.20 4.72
C GLY A 256 1.53 21.02 5.49
N ILE A 257 1.05 20.00 4.80
CA ILE A 257 0.48 18.80 5.42
C ILE A 257 1.64 17.83 5.69
N GLU A 258 2.43 18.15 6.69
CA GLU A 258 3.61 17.38 7.06
C GLU A 258 3.25 15.98 7.58
N LYS A 259 4.15 15.01 7.33
CA LYS A 259 4.09 13.63 7.84
C LYS A 259 2.90 12.79 7.36
N CYS A 260 1.99 13.32 6.54
CA CYS A 260 0.93 12.54 5.95
C CYS A 260 1.48 11.57 4.87
N ARG A 261 0.83 10.45 4.69
CA ARG A 261 1.16 9.44 3.67
C ARG A 261 -0.11 9.00 2.96
N PHE A 262 0.01 8.55 1.73
CA PHE A 262 -1.12 7.94 1.02
C PHE A 262 -1.76 6.78 1.81
N TYR A 263 -0.94 6.00 2.54
CA TYR A 263 -1.44 4.91 3.38
C TYR A 263 -2.32 5.39 4.54
N ASP A 264 -2.17 6.61 5.00
CA ASP A 264 -2.93 7.16 6.12
C ASP A 264 -4.40 7.43 5.76
N LEU A 265 -4.74 7.52 4.45
CA LEU A 265 -6.13 7.52 3.95
C LEU A 265 -6.91 6.28 4.42
N ARG A 266 -6.24 5.15 4.51
CA ARG A 266 -6.85 3.92 5.05
C ARG A 266 -7.20 4.04 6.53
N GLY A 267 -6.33 4.72 7.31
CA GLY A 267 -6.60 5.03 8.71
C GLY A 267 -7.78 6.01 8.86
N SER A 268 -7.81 7.03 8.00
CA SER A 268 -8.90 8.01 7.95
C SER A 268 -10.22 7.35 7.58
N TYR A 269 -10.25 6.47 6.56
CA TYR A 269 -11.42 5.67 6.19
C TYR A 269 -11.93 4.83 7.38
N ALA A 270 -11.03 4.08 8.04
CA ALA A 270 -11.39 3.26 9.19
C ALA A 270 -11.98 4.11 10.32
N THR A 271 -11.26 5.15 10.73
CA THR A 271 -11.66 6.03 11.84
C THR A 271 -12.99 6.73 11.56
N THR A 272 -13.18 7.23 10.35
CA THR A 272 -14.41 7.91 9.96
C THR A 272 -15.61 6.96 10.04
N ASN A 273 -15.51 5.75 9.47
CA ASN A 273 -16.61 4.78 9.53
C ASN A 273 -16.94 4.35 10.96
N LEU A 274 -15.91 4.05 11.77
CA LEU A 274 -16.11 3.68 13.18
C LEU A 274 -16.75 4.79 14.00
N ARG A 275 -16.34 6.05 13.80
CA ARG A 275 -16.96 7.22 14.46
C ARG A 275 -18.41 7.42 14.09
N ASN A 276 -18.80 6.96 12.91
CA ASN A 276 -20.18 7.02 12.43
C ASN A 276 -20.99 5.76 12.72
N GLY A 277 -20.50 4.92 13.62
CA GLY A 277 -21.25 3.78 14.17
C GLY A 277 -21.27 2.54 13.28
N VAL A 278 -20.42 2.49 12.23
CA VAL A 278 -20.25 1.25 11.46
C VAL A 278 -19.57 0.21 12.33
N GLU A 279 -20.10 -1.00 12.32
CA GLU A 279 -19.57 -2.13 13.10
C GLU A 279 -18.09 -2.39 12.74
N ILE A 280 -17.26 -2.58 13.77
CA ILE A 280 -15.81 -2.77 13.60
C ILE A 280 -15.48 -3.99 12.74
N ARG A 281 -16.32 -5.03 12.78
CA ARG A 281 -16.15 -6.22 11.96
C ARG A 281 -16.33 -5.90 10.49
N ASP A 282 -17.33 -5.13 10.11
CA ASP A 282 -17.61 -4.74 8.73
C ASP A 282 -16.48 -3.86 8.17
N VAL A 283 -16.00 -2.92 8.98
CA VAL A 283 -14.83 -2.11 8.62
C VAL A 283 -13.58 -2.99 8.43
N ALA A 284 -13.35 -3.95 9.33
CA ALA A 284 -12.22 -4.87 9.23
C ALA A 284 -12.29 -5.74 7.96
N ASP A 285 -13.47 -6.22 7.60
CA ASP A 285 -13.71 -7.04 6.41
C ASP A 285 -13.48 -6.24 5.13
N ILE A 286 -14.03 -5.02 5.03
CA ILE A 286 -13.78 -4.12 3.89
C ILE A 286 -12.30 -3.79 3.76
N LEU A 287 -11.61 -3.58 4.87
CA LEU A 287 -10.17 -3.32 4.87
C LEU A 287 -9.34 -4.58 4.60
N GLY A 288 -9.89 -5.79 4.76
CA GLY A 288 -9.17 -7.06 4.63
C GLY A 288 -8.15 -7.24 5.76
N HIS A 289 -8.53 -6.93 7.00
CA HIS A 289 -7.77 -7.24 8.20
C HIS A 289 -8.01 -8.69 8.63
N LYS A 290 -6.94 -9.42 8.91
CA LYS A 290 -7.02 -10.79 9.41
C LYS A 290 -7.51 -10.83 10.87
N TYR A 291 -7.17 -9.81 11.64
CA TYR A 291 -7.47 -9.69 13.06
C TYR A 291 -8.18 -8.35 13.31
N ILE A 292 -9.25 -8.38 14.08
CA ILE A 292 -10.08 -7.22 14.41
C ILE A 292 -9.26 -6.18 15.18
N GLU A 293 -8.34 -6.62 16.04
CA GLU A 293 -7.44 -5.78 16.83
C GLU A 293 -6.64 -4.80 15.94
N THR A 294 -6.40 -5.16 14.67
CA THR A 294 -5.75 -4.25 13.72
C THR A 294 -6.64 -3.04 13.41
N THR A 295 -7.96 -3.23 13.40
CA THR A 295 -8.95 -2.16 13.20
C THR A 295 -9.21 -1.40 14.49
N GLU A 296 -9.23 -2.06 15.64
CA GLU A 296 -9.34 -1.44 16.97
C GLU A 296 -8.25 -0.40 17.22
N ASN A 297 -7.02 -0.66 16.75
CA ASN A 297 -5.91 0.29 16.85
C ASN A 297 -6.13 1.62 16.10
N PHE A 298 -7.14 1.71 15.23
CA PHE A 298 -7.59 2.99 14.66
C PHE A 298 -8.64 3.67 15.54
N TYR A 299 -9.39 2.90 16.34
CA TYR A 299 -10.43 3.41 17.23
C TYR A 299 -9.88 3.95 18.55
N ILE A 300 -8.90 3.28 19.14
CA ILE A 300 -8.29 3.65 20.44
C ILE A 300 -7.59 5.02 20.38
N SER A 301 -7.14 5.46 19.19
CA SER A 301 -6.56 6.79 18.99
C SER A 301 -7.58 7.93 18.88
N SER A 302 -8.88 7.63 19.00
CA SER A 302 -9.97 8.60 18.85
C SER A 302 -10.84 8.65 20.12
N THR A 303 -10.57 9.64 20.99
CA THR A 303 -11.33 9.94 22.22
C THR A 303 -12.80 10.23 21.97
N GLU A 304 -13.61 9.67 22.82
CA GLU A 304 -14.95 9.93 23.40
C GLU A 304 -15.94 10.96 22.82
N GLN A 305 -15.63 11.77 21.86
CA GLN A 305 -16.54 12.77 21.31
C GLN A 305 -17.16 12.32 20.00
N ASN A 306 -18.31 11.78 20.01
CA ASN A 306 -19.35 11.76 18.96
C ASN A 306 -20.07 10.44 18.79
N LYS A 307 -20.82 10.07 19.82
CA LYS A 307 -21.87 9.05 19.71
C LYS A 307 -23.17 9.57 19.06
N LYS A 308 -23.18 10.78 18.50
CA LYS A 308 -24.46 11.45 18.14
C LYS A 308 -24.76 11.69 16.66
N GLU A 309 -23.82 11.44 15.76
CA GLU A 309 -24.14 11.68 14.34
C GLU A 309 -23.82 10.45 13.48
N VAL A 310 -24.71 9.50 13.56
CA VAL A 310 -24.67 8.27 12.78
C VAL A 310 -25.62 8.41 11.61
N THR A 311 -25.14 8.72 10.44
CA THR A 311 -25.68 8.19 9.17
C THR A 311 -24.95 8.78 7.97
N THR A 312 -24.45 7.96 7.09
CA THR A 312 -23.85 8.32 5.78
C THR A 312 -22.65 9.26 5.85
N ALA A 313 -21.77 9.04 6.81
CA ALA A 313 -20.79 10.06 7.17
C ALA A 313 -19.65 10.24 6.17
N PHE A 314 -19.12 9.18 5.58
CA PHE A 314 -17.97 9.37 4.72
C PHE A 314 -18.34 10.09 3.42
N ASP A 315 -19.46 9.71 2.82
CA ASP A 315 -19.97 10.37 1.62
C ASP A 315 -20.38 11.83 1.91
N LYS A 316 -21.07 12.09 3.03
CA LYS A 316 -21.40 13.47 3.46
C LYS A 316 -20.21 14.32 3.86
N VAL A 317 -19.21 13.71 4.52
CA VAL A 317 -17.99 14.42 4.95
C VAL A 317 -17.07 14.70 3.76
N MET A 318 -17.05 13.82 2.74
CA MET A 318 -16.15 13.94 1.59
C MET A 318 -16.78 14.53 0.35
N THR A 319 -18.11 14.62 0.28
CA THR A 319 -18.80 15.20 -0.88
C THR A 319 -18.81 16.72 -0.75
N SER A 320 -17.73 17.35 -1.18
CA SER A 320 -17.63 18.81 -1.34
C SER A 320 -18.02 19.21 -2.76
N GLU A 321 -18.32 20.52 -2.96
CA GLU A 321 -18.54 21.08 -4.30
C GLU A 321 -17.35 20.79 -5.23
N LEU A 322 -16.14 20.77 -4.68
CA LEU A 322 -14.93 20.47 -5.42
C LEU A 322 -14.91 19.03 -5.94
N ILE A 323 -15.21 18.03 -5.09
CA ILE A 323 -15.33 16.64 -5.51
C ILE A 323 -16.42 16.49 -6.57
N ASN A 324 -17.59 17.12 -6.35
CA ASN A 324 -18.68 17.11 -7.32
C ASN A 324 -18.26 17.75 -8.64
N ASN A 325 -17.47 18.81 -8.63
CA ASN A 325 -16.96 19.45 -9.84
C ASN A 325 -15.95 18.56 -10.56
N ILE A 326 -15.06 17.90 -9.84
CA ILE A 326 -14.11 16.94 -10.41
C ILE A 326 -14.84 15.74 -11.03
N ILE A 327 -15.88 15.23 -10.35
CA ILE A 327 -16.66 14.07 -10.79
C ILE A 327 -17.58 14.42 -11.97
N LYS A 328 -18.12 15.63 -11.99
CA LYS A 328 -19.02 16.14 -13.06
C LYS A 328 -18.27 16.58 -14.32
N TYR A 329 -16.92 16.54 -14.30
CA TYR A 329 -16.14 16.96 -15.46
C TYR A 329 -16.50 16.07 -16.66
N GLU A 330 -17.50 16.50 -17.43
CA GLU A 330 -17.77 15.94 -18.76
C GLU A 330 -16.66 16.40 -19.67
N ILE A 331 -16.06 15.46 -20.37
CA ILE A 331 -15.10 15.75 -21.43
C ILE A 331 -15.88 16.47 -22.54
N ALA A 332 -15.85 17.78 -22.51
CA ALA A 332 -16.28 18.59 -23.64
C ALA A 332 -15.24 18.43 -24.74
N TYR A 333 -15.47 17.47 -25.64
CA TYR A 333 -14.76 17.27 -26.89
C TYR A 333 -15.74 16.95 -28.01
#